data_9e0d6621179652ccc1ecd802cd87a8d7
#
_entry.id   9e0d6621179652ccc1ecd802cd87a8d7
#
_cell.length_a   1.000
_cell.length_b   1.000
_cell.length_c   1.000
_cell.angle_alpha   90.00
_cell.angle_beta   90.00
_cell.angle_gamma   90.00
#
_symmetry.space_group_name_H-M   'P 1'
#
loop_
_entity.id
_entity.type
_entity.pdbx_description
1 polymer ?
#
loop_
_entity_poly.entity_id
_entity_poly.type
_entity_poly.pdbx_seq_one_letter_code
_entity_poly.pdbx_strand_id
1 'polypeptide(L)'
;NMDVVDPIVAEGEISGDKEFLDLNDLRDYRNQPSIRERQMTASERDLVDRGLQLMKRKGAYPYDWMSGVEKLAETALPSQEAFYNKLSDTHISNEDYQHAKNVWEFFKCHTFQDYHELYLVTDVLLLADVFETFRKISLGSYGLDPCYYISAPAMAWDAMLKMTGVTLELLTEEQKDIYLLMEAGIRGGVSTAIHRHAESDENSSIVYLDANNLYGWAMSQPLPYGGFKQFTPEQIARCDVEALLNRTNTSLGYIFKVDLEYPAELHDQHADLPLAPERVKVQEEWLSVKQKEI
;
A
#
# COMPACT_ATOMS: atom_id res chain seq x y z
N ASN A 1 7.34 18.15 27.87
CA ASN A 1 7.57 16.97 28.71
C ASN A 1 6.43 15.99 28.42
N MET A 2 6.66 15.06 27.54
CA MET A 2 5.81 13.90 27.34
C MET A 2 6.53 12.72 27.97
N ASP A 3 5.93 12.16 29.00
CA ASP A 3 6.42 10.96 29.64
C ASP A 3 6.21 9.77 28.70
N VAL A 4 7.32 9.08 28.41
CA VAL A 4 7.32 7.85 27.63
C VAL A 4 6.74 6.75 28.51
N VAL A 5 5.65 6.12 28.07
CA VAL A 5 5.06 4.97 28.75
C VAL A 5 5.98 3.76 28.54
N ASP A 6 6.50 3.23 29.63
CA ASP A 6 7.34 2.03 29.64
C ASP A 6 6.53 0.79 29.17
N PRO A 7 7.11 -0.06 28.33
CA PRO A 7 6.49 -1.32 27.98
C PRO A 7 6.53 -2.31 29.15
N ILE A 8 5.42 -3.01 29.35
CA ILE A 8 5.25 -4.04 30.37
C ILE A 8 6.28 -5.15 30.16
N VAL A 9 7.20 -5.31 31.08
CA VAL A 9 8.19 -6.38 31.13
C VAL A 9 7.62 -7.54 31.95
N ALA A 10 7.52 -8.73 31.34
CA ALA A 10 7.26 -9.96 32.08
C ALA A 10 8.58 -10.46 32.70
N GLU A 11 8.65 -10.52 34.02
CA GLU A 11 9.80 -11.07 34.75
C GLU A 11 9.84 -12.60 34.60
N GLY A 12 10.94 -13.11 34.03
CA GLY A 12 11.30 -14.52 34.03
C GLY A 12 12.76 -14.67 34.41
N GLU A 13 13.02 -15.44 35.46
CA GLU A 13 14.39 -15.74 35.96
C GLU A 13 15.21 -16.47 34.90
N ILE A 14 16.41 -15.97 34.61
CA ILE A 14 17.39 -16.59 33.72
C ILE A 14 18.49 -17.22 34.56
N SER A 15 18.65 -18.54 34.49
CA SER A 15 19.78 -19.27 35.04
C SER A 15 20.63 -19.88 33.93
N GLY A 16 21.94 -19.65 33.99
CA GLY A 16 23.00 -20.51 33.51
C GLY A 16 23.48 -20.32 32.07
N ASP A 17 24.78 -20.12 31.99
CA ASP A 17 25.77 -20.24 30.89
C ASP A 17 25.21 -20.49 29.48
N LYS A 18 25.00 -19.41 28.71
CA LYS A 18 24.80 -19.48 27.27
C LYS A 18 25.84 -18.63 26.57
N GLU A 19 26.73 -19.27 25.80
CA GLU A 19 27.69 -18.66 24.87
C GLU A 19 26.99 -18.14 23.58
N PHE A 20 25.68 -17.82 23.60
CA PHE A 20 24.91 -17.44 22.45
C PHE A 20 24.10 -16.18 22.74
N LEU A 21 24.06 -15.26 21.73
CA LEU A 21 23.10 -14.18 21.70
C LEU A 21 21.69 -14.78 21.58
N ASP A 22 20.99 -14.87 22.70
CA ASP A 22 19.56 -15.12 22.73
C ASP A 22 18.84 -13.88 22.14
N LEU A 23 17.62 -14.08 21.61
CA LEU A 23 16.77 -12.99 21.15
C LEU A 23 16.47 -11.95 22.25
N ASN A 24 16.45 -12.40 23.50
CA ASN A 24 16.37 -11.53 24.68
C ASN A 24 17.64 -10.69 24.86
N ASP A 25 18.82 -11.24 24.57
CA ASP A 25 20.09 -10.51 24.62
C ASP A 25 20.13 -9.39 23.57
N LEU A 26 19.55 -9.59 22.39
CA LEU A 26 19.42 -8.55 21.36
C LEU A 26 18.44 -7.44 21.76
N ARG A 27 17.40 -7.76 22.51
CA ARG A 27 16.42 -6.82 23.05
C ARG A 27 17.01 -5.97 24.18
N ASP A 28 17.73 -6.63 25.11
CA ASP A 28 18.43 -5.97 26.21
C ASP A 28 19.62 -5.15 25.72
N TYR A 29 20.27 -5.58 24.64
CA TYR A 29 21.39 -4.88 24.02
C TYR A 29 21.03 -3.45 23.57
N ARG A 30 19.79 -3.23 23.15
CA ARG A 30 19.32 -1.92 22.68
C ARG A 30 18.98 -0.95 23.81
N ASN A 31 18.59 -1.46 24.97
CA ASN A 31 17.99 -0.67 26.06
C ASN A 31 18.86 -0.52 27.29
N GLN A 32 19.97 -1.26 27.43
CA GLN A 32 20.87 -1.14 28.59
C GLN A 32 22.09 -0.27 28.27
N PRO A 33 22.24 0.91 28.96
CA PRO A 33 23.43 1.76 28.81
C PRO A 33 24.72 1.03 29.14
N SER A 34 24.68 0.06 30.07
CA SER A 34 25.82 -0.75 30.51
C SER A 34 26.39 -1.69 29.43
N ILE A 35 25.56 -2.10 28.46
CA ILE A 35 26.02 -2.98 27.38
C ILE A 35 26.65 -2.18 26.24
N ARG A 36 26.24 -0.93 26.01
CA ARG A 36 26.90 -0.02 25.05
C ARG A 36 28.34 0.34 25.45
N GLU A 37 28.67 0.28 26.74
CA GLU A 37 29.99 0.60 27.26
C GLU A 37 30.93 -0.61 27.32
N ARG A 38 30.42 -1.85 27.24
CA ARG A 38 31.24 -3.05 27.15
C ARG A 38 31.95 -3.09 25.80
N GLN A 39 33.25 -3.00 25.80
CA GLN A 39 34.06 -3.21 24.59
C GLN A 39 33.94 -4.68 24.14
N MET A 40 33.13 -4.95 23.12
CA MET A 40 33.07 -6.27 22.49
C MET A 40 34.43 -6.64 21.91
N THR A 41 34.80 -7.89 22.03
CA THR A 41 35.97 -8.45 21.33
C THR A 41 35.72 -8.41 19.80
N ALA A 42 36.79 -8.50 19.04
CA ALA A 42 36.65 -8.54 17.56
C ALA A 42 35.79 -9.72 17.10
N SER A 43 35.89 -10.87 17.79
CA SER A 43 35.08 -12.06 17.46
C SER A 43 33.58 -11.88 17.77
N GLU A 44 33.26 -11.25 18.91
CA GLU A 44 31.86 -10.92 19.26
C GLU A 44 31.24 -9.94 18.24
N ARG A 45 32.01 -8.93 17.83
CA ARG A 45 31.57 -7.99 16.80
C ARG A 45 31.28 -8.68 15.45
N ASP A 46 32.19 -9.54 15.01
CA ASP A 46 32.01 -10.31 13.77
C ASP A 46 30.75 -11.20 13.82
N LEU A 47 30.51 -11.85 14.99
CA LEU A 47 29.31 -12.66 15.19
C LEU A 47 28.02 -11.82 15.11
N VAL A 48 27.99 -10.67 15.79
CA VAL A 48 26.84 -9.74 15.75
C VAL A 48 26.64 -9.22 14.35
N ASP A 49 27.68 -8.80 13.64
CA ASP A 49 27.58 -8.26 12.29
C ASP A 49 27.04 -9.31 11.29
N ARG A 50 27.48 -10.56 11.41
CA ARG A 50 26.94 -11.66 10.59
C ARG A 50 25.47 -11.96 10.90
N GLY A 51 25.09 -11.99 12.17
CA GLY A 51 23.69 -12.14 12.57
C GLY A 51 22.82 -11.00 12.03
N LEU A 52 23.26 -9.75 12.17
CA LEU A 52 22.58 -8.59 11.63
C LEU A 52 22.45 -8.64 10.10
N GLN A 53 23.46 -9.12 9.38
CA GLN A 53 23.35 -9.28 7.92
C GLN A 53 22.28 -10.30 7.53
N LEU A 54 22.16 -11.41 8.26
CA LEU A 54 21.10 -12.39 8.03
C LEU A 54 19.70 -11.83 8.33
N MET A 55 19.56 -10.97 9.34
CA MET A 55 18.28 -10.41 9.78
C MET A 55 17.85 -9.16 8.99
N LYS A 56 18.73 -8.50 8.23
CA LYS A 56 18.40 -7.27 7.47
C LYS A 56 17.56 -7.50 6.22
N ARG A 57 17.29 -8.73 5.82
CA ARG A 57 16.38 -9.05 4.72
C ARG A 57 15.13 -9.74 5.25
N LYS A 58 14.04 -9.63 4.50
CA LYS A 58 12.80 -10.34 4.81
C LYS A 58 13.07 -11.84 4.85
N GLY A 59 12.71 -12.49 5.97
CA GLY A 59 12.83 -13.92 6.13
C GLY A 59 11.84 -14.69 5.24
N ALA A 60 12.14 -15.96 4.98
CA ALA A 60 11.21 -16.89 4.34
C ALA A 60 10.40 -17.63 5.40
N TYR A 61 9.09 -17.78 5.19
CA TYR A 61 8.23 -18.49 6.13
C TYR A 61 7.22 -19.38 5.40
N PRO A 62 7.05 -20.65 5.80
CA PRO A 62 6.16 -21.60 5.13
C PRO A 62 4.71 -21.46 5.64
N TYR A 63 4.02 -20.38 5.27
CA TYR A 63 2.68 -20.04 5.78
C TYR A 63 1.65 -21.15 5.60
N ASP A 64 1.58 -21.75 4.41
CA ASP A 64 0.61 -22.79 4.09
C ASP A 64 0.92 -24.13 4.75
N TRP A 65 2.18 -24.39 5.05
CA TRP A 65 2.62 -25.58 5.78
C TRP A 65 2.33 -25.48 7.28
N MET A 66 2.38 -24.28 7.84
CA MET A 66 2.11 -24.00 9.25
C MET A 66 0.60 -24.03 9.52
N SER A 67 0.03 -25.24 9.53
CA SER A 67 -1.41 -25.51 9.65
C SER A 67 -1.90 -25.61 11.10
N GLY A 68 -1.00 -25.71 12.07
CA GLY A 68 -1.35 -25.85 13.49
C GLY A 68 -0.13 -25.76 14.39
N VAL A 69 -0.37 -25.54 15.69
CA VAL A 69 0.67 -25.32 16.70
C VAL A 69 1.59 -26.51 16.90
N GLU A 70 1.16 -27.72 16.54
CA GLU A 70 1.98 -28.94 16.60
C GLU A 70 3.21 -28.85 15.69
N LYS A 71 3.14 -28.05 14.63
CA LYS A 71 4.26 -27.82 13.72
C LYS A 71 5.44 -27.10 14.38
N LEU A 72 5.19 -26.35 15.44
CA LEU A 72 6.24 -25.66 16.21
C LEU A 72 7.21 -26.64 16.86
N ALA A 73 6.78 -27.88 17.17
CA ALA A 73 7.61 -28.91 17.77
C ALA A 73 8.52 -29.66 16.76
N GLU A 74 8.37 -29.42 15.46
CA GLU A 74 9.25 -30.04 14.44
C GLU A 74 10.71 -29.64 14.69
N THR A 75 11.60 -30.65 14.65
CA THR A 75 13.02 -30.49 15.02
C THR A 75 13.93 -30.20 13.83
N ALA A 76 13.36 -29.91 12.68
CA ALA A 76 14.08 -29.55 11.45
C ALA A 76 13.32 -28.49 10.66
N LEU A 77 14.08 -27.69 9.90
CA LEU A 77 13.47 -26.79 8.93
C LEU A 77 12.70 -27.60 7.89
N PRO A 78 11.43 -27.23 7.57
CA PRO A 78 10.66 -27.92 6.53
C PRO A 78 11.37 -27.95 5.17
N SER A 79 11.00 -28.92 4.34
CA SER A 79 11.56 -29.01 2.98
C SER A 79 11.23 -27.78 2.13
N GLN A 80 11.96 -27.57 1.04
CA GLN A 80 11.74 -26.45 0.14
C GLN A 80 10.32 -26.41 -0.41
N GLU A 81 9.72 -27.56 -0.68
CA GLU A 81 8.36 -27.68 -1.19
C GLU A 81 7.31 -27.19 -0.16
N ALA A 82 7.61 -27.27 1.13
CA ALA A 82 6.73 -26.79 2.20
C ALA A 82 6.58 -25.25 2.21
N PHE A 83 7.48 -24.54 1.56
CA PHE A 83 7.42 -23.08 1.41
C PHE A 83 6.61 -22.63 0.18
N TYR A 84 5.90 -23.53 -0.47
CA TYR A 84 4.97 -23.16 -1.54
C TYR A 84 3.89 -22.20 -1.03
N ASN A 85 3.66 -21.11 -1.77
CA ASN A 85 2.68 -20.10 -1.45
C ASN A 85 1.45 -20.26 -2.36
N LYS A 86 0.33 -20.69 -1.79
CA LYS A 86 -0.93 -20.88 -2.52
C LYS A 86 -1.54 -19.58 -3.04
N LEU A 87 -1.33 -18.48 -2.32
CA LEU A 87 -1.92 -17.19 -2.71
C LEU A 87 -1.32 -16.65 -4.01
N SER A 88 0.00 -16.79 -4.17
CA SER A 88 0.72 -16.31 -5.35
C SER A 88 1.01 -17.43 -6.36
N ASP A 89 0.67 -18.68 -6.07
CA ASP A 89 0.99 -19.88 -6.87
C ASP A 89 2.48 -19.97 -7.21
N THR A 90 3.33 -19.77 -6.18
CA THR A 90 4.78 -19.70 -6.38
C THR A 90 5.53 -20.60 -5.40
N HIS A 91 6.61 -21.20 -5.87
CA HIS A 91 7.59 -21.88 -5.05
C HIS A 91 8.65 -20.88 -4.55
N ILE A 92 9.21 -21.15 -3.38
CA ILE A 92 10.35 -20.40 -2.87
C ILE A 92 11.56 -20.56 -3.79
N SER A 93 12.33 -19.50 -3.98
CA SER A 93 13.59 -19.59 -4.72
C SER A 93 14.65 -20.42 -3.98
N ASN A 94 15.60 -20.99 -4.72
CA ASN A 94 16.74 -21.70 -4.10
C ASN A 94 17.54 -20.78 -3.18
N GLU A 95 17.67 -19.51 -3.54
CA GLU A 95 18.40 -18.52 -2.77
C GLU A 95 17.69 -18.24 -1.43
N ASP A 96 16.37 -18.03 -1.44
CA ASP A 96 15.60 -17.76 -0.24
C ASP A 96 15.52 -18.98 0.69
N TYR A 97 15.41 -20.18 0.14
CA TYR A 97 15.46 -21.40 0.93
C TYR A 97 16.86 -21.62 1.55
N GLN A 98 17.93 -21.33 0.81
CA GLN A 98 19.28 -21.40 1.38
C GLN A 98 19.47 -20.36 2.48
N HIS A 99 18.89 -19.17 2.32
CA HIS A 99 18.85 -18.16 3.37
C HIS A 99 18.14 -18.66 4.63
N ALA A 100 16.98 -19.30 4.49
CA ALA A 100 16.26 -19.90 5.62
C ALA A 100 17.13 -20.95 6.37
N LYS A 101 17.87 -21.79 5.64
CA LYS A 101 18.82 -22.74 6.23
C LYS A 101 19.95 -22.03 6.97
N ASN A 102 20.53 -21.00 6.36
CA ASN A 102 21.61 -20.24 6.97
C ASN A 102 21.16 -19.58 8.29
N VAL A 103 19.92 -19.06 8.32
CA VAL A 103 19.29 -18.52 9.54
C VAL A 103 19.11 -19.62 10.58
N TRP A 104 18.54 -20.75 10.21
CA TRP A 104 18.35 -21.90 11.10
C TRP A 104 19.67 -22.36 11.75
N GLU A 105 20.70 -22.53 10.94
CA GLU A 105 22.03 -22.98 11.38
C GLU A 105 22.75 -21.93 12.23
N PHE A 106 22.74 -20.67 11.79
CA PHE A 106 23.45 -19.60 12.48
C PHE A 106 22.90 -19.36 13.87
N PHE A 107 21.58 -19.30 14.02
CA PHE A 107 20.89 -19.06 15.28
C PHE A 107 20.67 -20.37 16.07
N LYS A 108 21.16 -21.51 15.56
CA LYS A 108 21.07 -22.83 16.20
C LYS A 108 19.64 -23.17 16.62
N CYS A 109 18.68 -22.97 15.74
CA CYS A 109 17.30 -23.38 15.98
C CYS A 109 17.25 -24.90 16.24
N HIS A 110 16.62 -25.31 17.32
CA HIS A 110 16.40 -26.72 17.68
C HIS A 110 15.04 -27.22 17.25
N THR A 111 14.06 -26.29 17.22
CA THR A 111 12.70 -26.57 16.84
C THR A 111 12.21 -25.50 15.85
N PHE A 112 11.12 -25.78 15.17
CA PHE A 112 10.49 -24.79 14.30
C PHE A 112 9.95 -23.60 15.12
N GLN A 113 9.67 -23.77 16.41
CA GLN A 113 9.32 -22.66 17.31
C GLN A 113 10.44 -21.63 17.38
N ASP A 114 11.71 -22.05 17.52
CA ASP A 114 12.84 -21.11 17.56
C ASP A 114 12.93 -20.29 16.28
N TYR A 115 12.73 -20.95 15.11
CA TYR A 115 12.72 -20.28 13.81
C TYR A 115 11.52 -19.33 13.67
N HIS A 116 10.35 -19.73 14.14
CA HIS A 116 9.13 -18.94 14.14
C HIS A 116 9.29 -17.66 14.97
N GLU A 117 9.81 -17.79 16.19
CA GLU A 117 10.05 -16.64 17.08
C GLU A 117 11.08 -15.69 16.49
N LEU A 118 12.17 -16.21 15.95
CA LEU A 118 13.18 -15.41 15.27
C LEU A 118 12.59 -14.66 14.07
N TYR A 119 11.80 -15.33 13.24
CA TYR A 119 11.10 -14.73 12.11
C TYR A 119 10.19 -13.58 12.57
N LEU A 120 9.34 -13.86 13.56
CA LEU A 120 8.38 -12.87 14.09
C LEU A 120 9.07 -11.64 14.66
N VAL A 121 10.09 -11.85 15.50
CA VAL A 121 10.84 -10.74 16.10
C VAL A 121 11.55 -9.91 15.04
N THR A 122 12.14 -10.57 14.03
CA THR A 122 12.81 -9.88 12.92
C THR A 122 11.83 -9.01 12.14
N ASP A 123 10.67 -9.54 11.76
CA ASP A 123 9.64 -8.80 11.02
C ASP A 123 9.16 -7.57 11.83
N VAL A 124 8.90 -7.73 13.12
CA VAL A 124 8.45 -6.63 13.99
C VAL A 124 9.52 -5.56 14.14
N LEU A 125 10.78 -5.95 14.35
CA LEU A 125 11.88 -4.98 14.53
C LEU A 125 12.20 -4.23 13.22
N LEU A 126 12.21 -4.91 12.08
CA LEU A 126 12.39 -4.28 10.78
C LEU A 126 11.27 -3.28 10.49
N LEU A 127 10.03 -3.66 10.77
CA LEU A 127 8.89 -2.75 10.63
C LEU A 127 9.02 -1.53 11.54
N ALA A 128 9.43 -1.73 12.78
CA ALA A 128 9.67 -0.63 13.73
C ALA A 128 10.74 0.34 13.22
N ASP A 129 11.86 -0.16 12.70
CA ASP A 129 12.93 0.67 12.16
C ASP A 129 12.49 1.47 10.92
N VAL A 130 11.72 0.84 10.02
CA VAL A 130 11.13 1.50 8.85
C VAL A 130 10.16 2.59 9.31
N PHE A 131 9.28 2.28 10.27
CA PHE A 131 8.29 3.22 10.78
C PHE A 131 8.94 4.41 11.51
N GLU A 132 9.96 4.17 12.34
CA GLU A 132 10.71 5.24 13.00
C GLU A 132 11.45 6.14 12.00
N THR A 133 11.94 5.56 10.90
CA THR A 133 12.54 6.34 9.81
C THR A 133 11.46 7.20 9.13
N PHE A 134 10.30 6.65 8.86
CA PHE A 134 9.15 7.38 8.32
C PHE A 134 8.71 8.53 9.25
N ARG A 135 8.65 8.28 10.57
CA ARG A 135 8.38 9.33 11.57
C ARG A 135 9.39 10.48 11.50
N LYS A 136 10.69 10.16 11.47
CA LYS A 136 11.76 11.18 11.38
C LYS A 136 11.64 12.02 10.11
N ILE A 137 11.38 11.40 8.97
CA ILE A 137 11.18 12.08 7.69
C ILE A 137 9.95 12.98 7.75
N SER A 138 8.83 12.47 8.24
CA SER A 138 7.56 13.21 8.33
C SER A 138 7.64 14.40 9.28
N LEU A 139 8.25 14.21 10.43
CA LEU A 139 8.49 15.30 11.39
C LEU A 139 9.43 16.36 10.81
N GLY A 140 10.49 15.94 10.11
CA GLY A 140 11.44 16.86 9.48
C GLY A 140 10.87 17.63 8.31
N SER A 141 10.05 16.99 7.47
CA SER A 141 9.51 17.59 6.24
C SER A 141 8.22 18.39 6.47
N TYR A 142 7.34 17.89 7.33
CA TYR A 142 5.99 18.44 7.52
C TYR A 142 5.73 18.93 8.95
N GLY A 143 6.56 18.52 9.92
CA GLY A 143 6.30 18.75 11.35
C GLY A 143 5.04 18.02 11.81
N LEU A 144 4.76 16.85 11.23
CA LEU A 144 3.64 15.97 11.54
C LEU A 144 4.17 14.58 11.92
N ASP A 145 3.62 13.99 12.99
CA ASP A 145 3.99 12.65 13.41
C ASP A 145 2.96 11.64 12.89
N PRO A 146 3.38 10.65 12.06
CA PRO A 146 2.50 9.59 11.54
C PRO A 146 1.72 8.83 12.61
N CYS A 147 2.22 8.77 13.85
CA CYS A 147 1.53 8.09 14.96
C CYS A 147 0.15 8.67 15.30
N TYR A 148 -0.14 9.90 14.91
CA TYR A 148 -1.44 10.54 15.12
C TYR A 148 -2.45 10.29 13.99
N TYR A 149 -2.08 9.51 12.99
CA TYR A 149 -2.91 9.27 11.79
C TYR A 149 -3.22 7.79 11.63
N ILE A 150 -4.47 7.50 11.25
CA ILE A 150 -4.91 6.13 10.94
C ILE A 150 -4.27 5.61 9.65
N SER A 151 -3.92 6.53 8.73
CA SER A 151 -3.37 6.15 7.42
C SER A 151 -2.44 7.22 6.85
N ALA A 152 -1.54 6.82 5.97
CA ALA A 152 -0.67 7.75 5.23
C ALA A 152 -1.46 8.79 4.39
N PRO A 153 -2.58 8.45 3.71
CA PRO A 153 -3.42 9.45 3.04
C PRO A 153 -3.97 10.53 3.97
N ALA A 154 -4.38 10.18 5.20
CA ALA A 154 -4.86 11.16 6.17
C ALA A 154 -3.75 12.14 6.58
N MET A 155 -2.54 11.63 6.82
CA MET A 155 -1.39 12.50 7.10
C MET A 155 -1.01 13.36 5.89
N ALA A 156 -1.06 12.80 4.68
CA ALA A 156 -0.76 13.55 3.45
C ALA A 156 -1.73 14.71 3.23
N TRP A 157 -3.01 14.52 3.57
CA TRP A 157 -4.01 15.56 3.54
C TRP A 157 -3.64 16.74 4.46
N ASP A 158 -3.34 16.45 5.73
CA ASP A 158 -2.94 17.48 6.67
C ASP A 158 -1.61 18.13 6.29
N ALA A 159 -0.66 17.37 5.76
CA ALA A 159 0.59 17.91 5.24
C ALA A 159 0.35 18.87 4.09
N MET A 160 -0.54 18.56 3.17
CA MET A 160 -0.93 19.44 2.07
C MET A 160 -1.54 20.75 2.57
N LEU A 161 -2.51 20.67 3.48
CA LEU A 161 -3.13 21.86 4.07
C LEU A 161 -2.11 22.74 4.81
N LYS A 162 -1.23 22.11 5.60
CA LYS A 162 -0.19 22.81 6.36
C LYS A 162 0.84 23.48 5.48
N MET A 163 1.30 22.79 4.42
CA MET A 163 2.33 23.33 3.52
C MET A 163 1.82 24.42 2.62
N THR A 164 0.60 24.29 2.11
CA THR A 164 0.01 25.25 1.17
C THR A 164 -0.64 26.44 1.88
N GLY A 165 -1.06 26.26 3.12
CA GLY A 165 -1.86 27.25 3.86
C GLY A 165 -3.24 27.49 3.23
N VAL A 166 -3.69 26.61 2.32
CA VAL A 166 -5.00 26.74 1.67
C VAL A 166 -6.12 26.52 2.68
N THR A 167 -7.14 27.37 2.60
CA THR A 167 -8.38 27.20 3.35
C THR A 167 -9.43 26.63 2.42
N LEU A 168 -9.95 25.45 2.75
CA LEU A 168 -11.00 24.80 1.98
C LEU A 168 -12.37 25.21 2.52
N GLU A 169 -13.27 25.61 1.62
CA GLU A 169 -14.67 25.87 1.97
C GLU A 169 -15.37 24.54 2.24
N LEU A 170 -16.02 24.45 3.38
CA LEU A 170 -16.90 23.32 3.70
C LEU A 170 -18.30 23.63 3.19
N LEU A 171 -18.91 22.68 2.48
CA LEU A 171 -20.29 22.79 2.05
C LEU A 171 -21.23 22.74 3.24
N THR A 172 -22.19 23.68 3.26
CA THR A 172 -23.23 23.75 4.31
C THR A 172 -24.42 22.87 3.96
N GLU A 173 -25.35 22.72 4.92
CA GLU A 173 -26.60 21.95 4.65
C GLU A 173 -27.42 22.57 3.52
N GLU A 174 -27.37 23.89 3.33
CA GLU A 174 -28.04 24.59 2.21
C GLU A 174 -27.40 24.29 0.86
N GLN A 175 -26.14 23.83 0.85
CA GLN A 175 -25.37 23.45 -0.35
C GLN A 175 -25.36 21.93 -0.58
N LYS A 176 -26.26 21.20 0.06
CA LYS A 176 -26.37 19.73 -0.06
C LYS A 176 -26.48 19.24 -1.49
N ASP A 177 -27.19 19.96 -2.36
CA ASP A 177 -27.34 19.59 -3.77
C ASP A 177 -25.99 19.65 -4.51
N ILE A 178 -25.13 20.60 -4.16
CA ILE A 178 -23.76 20.67 -4.71
C ILE A 178 -22.93 19.46 -4.26
N TYR A 179 -23.02 19.10 -2.97
CA TYR A 179 -22.35 17.90 -2.44
C TYR A 179 -22.81 16.64 -3.17
N LEU A 180 -24.12 16.43 -3.29
CA LEU A 180 -24.70 15.25 -3.96
C LEU A 180 -24.33 15.19 -5.45
N LEU A 181 -24.25 16.35 -6.12
CA LEU A 181 -23.78 16.42 -7.51
C LEU A 181 -22.32 15.97 -7.63
N MET A 182 -21.45 16.44 -6.73
CA MET A 182 -20.04 16.05 -6.72
C MET A 182 -19.88 14.55 -6.40
N GLU A 183 -20.58 14.05 -5.39
CA GLU A 183 -20.56 12.64 -5.00
C GLU A 183 -21.03 11.73 -6.13
N ALA A 184 -22.11 12.08 -6.81
CA ALA A 184 -22.63 11.34 -7.96
C ALA A 184 -21.68 11.36 -9.17
N GLY A 185 -20.81 12.36 -9.26
CA GLY A 185 -19.78 12.50 -10.30
C GLY A 185 -18.53 11.66 -10.08
N ILE A 186 -18.33 11.08 -8.88
CA ILE A 186 -17.19 10.23 -8.59
C ILE A 186 -17.32 8.91 -9.34
N ARG A 187 -16.42 8.65 -10.28
CA ARG A 187 -16.40 7.45 -11.13
C ARG A 187 -15.07 6.75 -11.07
N GLY A 188 -15.09 5.42 -11.00
CA GLY A 188 -13.92 4.59 -11.26
C GLY A 188 -13.67 4.45 -12.76
N GLY A 189 -12.48 4.00 -13.13
CA GLY A 189 -12.14 3.66 -14.50
C GLY A 189 -12.88 2.41 -15.00
N VAL A 190 -12.96 2.26 -16.31
CA VAL A 190 -13.41 1.01 -16.95
C VAL A 190 -12.22 0.08 -17.04
N SER A 191 -12.38 -1.15 -16.52
CA SER A 191 -11.39 -2.23 -16.65
C SER A 191 -12.05 -3.37 -17.42
N THR A 192 -11.59 -3.61 -18.63
CA THR A 192 -12.14 -4.66 -19.51
C THR A 192 -11.07 -5.18 -20.45
N ALA A 193 -11.19 -6.45 -20.85
CA ALA A 193 -10.43 -7.03 -21.95
C ALA A 193 -11.27 -6.91 -23.23
N ILE A 194 -10.91 -5.99 -24.11
CA ILE A 194 -11.61 -5.73 -25.36
C ILE A 194 -11.42 -6.91 -26.32
N HIS A 195 -10.17 -7.35 -26.47
CA HIS A 195 -9.83 -8.55 -27.24
C HIS A 195 -9.41 -9.67 -26.29
N ARG A 196 -9.98 -10.86 -26.49
CA ARG A 196 -9.66 -12.03 -25.65
C ARG A 196 -8.31 -12.67 -25.96
N HIS A 197 -7.76 -12.38 -27.13
CA HIS A 197 -6.50 -12.91 -27.60
C HIS A 197 -5.82 -11.87 -28.49
N ALA A 198 -4.53 -11.72 -28.33
CA ALA A 198 -3.65 -10.95 -29.20
C ALA A 198 -2.32 -11.70 -29.35
N GLU A 199 -1.77 -11.73 -30.54
CA GLU A 199 -0.49 -12.36 -30.86
C GLU A 199 0.34 -11.37 -31.68
N SER A 200 1.62 -11.21 -31.31
CA SER A 200 2.55 -10.39 -32.09
C SER A 200 3.11 -11.18 -33.27
N ASP A 201 3.40 -10.49 -34.37
CA ASP A 201 4.06 -11.02 -35.56
C ASP A 201 5.27 -10.17 -35.93
N GLU A 202 5.85 -10.43 -37.14
CA GLU A 202 7.05 -9.70 -37.60
C GLU A 202 6.81 -8.19 -37.79
N ASN A 203 5.55 -7.74 -37.91
CA ASN A 203 5.16 -6.37 -38.20
C ASN A 203 4.40 -5.70 -37.02
N SER A 204 4.07 -6.47 -36.00
CA SER A 204 3.31 -6.00 -34.84
C SER A 204 3.95 -6.43 -33.53
N SER A 205 3.78 -5.63 -32.48
CA SER A 205 4.24 -5.93 -31.13
C SER A 205 3.17 -5.62 -30.10
N ILE A 206 3.13 -6.42 -29.03
CA ILE A 206 2.29 -6.14 -27.86
C ILE A 206 3.09 -5.27 -26.91
N VAL A 207 2.52 -4.11 -26.55
CA VAL A 207 3.14 -3.18 -25.60
C VAL A 207 2.26 -3.07 -24.38
N TYR A 208 2.83 -3.28 -23.20
CA TYR A 208 2.19 -3.03 -21.92
C TYR A 208 2.59 -1.65 -21.41
N LEU A 209 1.62 -0.77 -21.23
CA LEU A 209 1.84 0.61 -20.75
C LEU A 209 1.08 0.86 -19.47
N ASP A 210 1.70 1.58 -18.58
CA ASP A 210 1.11 2.07 -17.33
C ASP A 210 1.36 3.57 -17.18
N ALA A 211 0.33 4.32 -16.73
CA ALA A 211 0.46 5.73 -16.41
C ALA A 211 0.99 5.88 -14.98
N ASN A 212 2.30 5.93 -14.83
CA ASN A 212 2.94 6.04 -13.54
C ASN A 212 2.46 7.27 -12.75
N ASN A 213 2.08 7.04 -11.49
CA ASN A 213 1.64 8.07 -10.56
C ASN A 213 0.48 8.95 -11.10
N LEU A 214 -0.53 8.34 -11.70
CA LEU A 214 -1.69 9.05 -12.26
C LEU A 214 -2.43 9.87 -11.20
N TYR A 215 -2.55 9.38 -9.98
CA TYR A 215 -3.14 10.14 -8.86
C TYR A 215 -2.32 11.40 -8.52
N GLY A 216 -1.00 11.29 -8.50
CA GLY A 216 -0.13 12.45 -8.28
C GLY A 216 -0.29 13.49 -9.38
N TRP A 217 -0.38 13.05 -10.64
CA TRP A 217 -0.68 13.95 -11.75
C TRP A 217 -2.03 14.65 -11.59
N ALA A 218 -3.08 13.92 -11.24
CA ALA A 218 -4.42 14.49 -11.02
C ALA A 218 -4.42 15.50 -9.87
N MET A 219 -3.74 15.22 -8.77
CA MET A 219 -3.59 16.15 -7.64
C MET A 219 -2.76 17.38 -7.96
N SER A 220 -1.91 17.36 -8.98
CA SER A 220 -1.13 18.52 -9.44
C SER A 220 -1.92 19.46 -10.35
N GLN A 221 -3.12 19.06 -10.80
CA GLN A 221 -3.99 19.91 -11.61
C GLN A 221 -4.72 20.92 -10.73
N PRO A 222 -5.22 22.03 -11.30
CA PRO A 222 -6.06 22.98 -10.57
C PRO A 222 -7.28 22.28 -9.97
N LEU A 223 -7.44 22.38 -8.65
CA LEU A 223 -8.55 21.78 -7.91
C LEU A 223 -9.40 22.87 -7.27
N PRO A 224 -10.72 22.67 -7.12
CA PRO A 224 -11.59 23.63 -6.47
C PRO A 224 -11.29 23.70 -4.96
N TYR A 225 -11.23 24.89 -4.39
CA TYR A 225 -11.03 25.07 -2.96
C TYR A 225 -12.14 25.88 -2.28
N GLY A 226 -13.05 26.52 -3.05
CA GLY A 226 -14.16 27.29 -2.49
C GLY A 226 -14.86 28.14 -3.53
N GLY A 227 -15.81 28.97 -3.07
CA GLY A 227 -16.60 29.85 -3.92
C GLY A 227 -17.68 29.10 -4.70
N PHE A 228 -18.15 27.96 -4.17
CA PHE A 228 -19.13 27.11 -4.83
C PHE A 228 -20.48 27.83 -5.03
N LYS A 229 -20.93 27.87 -6.27
CA LYS A 229 -22.21 28.49 -6.65
C LYS A 229 -22.93 27.63 -7.66
N GLN A 230 -24.19 27.34 -7.39
CA GLN A 230 -25.08 26.70 -8.36
C GLN A 230 -25.65 27.74 -9.31
N PHE A 231 -25.70 27.41 -10.61
CA PHE A 231 -26.36 28.26 -11.60
C PHE A 231 -27.88 28.19 -11.44
N THR A 232 -28.53 29.33 -11.58
CA THR A 232 -30.00 29.36 -11.70
C THR A 232 -30.45 28.80 -13.04
N PRO A 233 -31.72 28.35 -13.16
CA PRO A 233 -32.25 27.87 -14.44
C PRO A 233 -32.07 28.87 -15.59
N GLU A 234 -32.22 30.19 -15.31
CA GLU A 234 -32.02 31.24 -16.30
C GLU A 234 -30.55 31.39 -16.72
N GLN A 235 -29.60 31.16 -15.78
CA GLN A 235 -28.18 31.15 -16.09
C GLN A 235 -27.81 29.92 -16.93
N ILE A 236 -28.37 28.75 -16.58
CA ILE A 236 -28.17 27.50 -17.33
C ILE A 236 -28.67 27.67 -18.77
N ALA A 237 -29.90 28.22 -18.96
CA ALA A 237 -30.48 28.43 -20.28
C ALA A 237 -29.67 29.40 -21.17
N ARG A 238 -28.84 30.25 -20.57
CA ARG A 238 -27.98 31.23 -21.29
C ARG A 238 -26.51 30.81 -21.31
N CYS A 239 -26.21 29.63 -20.78
CA CYS A 239 -24.82 29.19 -20.65
C CYS A 239 -24.32 28.71 -22.02
N ASP A 240 -23.25 29.35 -22.49
CA ASP A 240 -22.50 28.85 -23.63
C ASP A 240 -21.41 27.90 -23.10
N VAL A 241 -21.73 26.61 -23.10
CA VAL A 241 -20.85 25.55 -22.58
C VAL A 241 -19.56 25.47 -23.40
N GLU A 242 -19.65 25.63 -24.72
CA GLU A 242 -18.47 25.55 -25.60
C GLU A 242 -17.51 26.71 -25.31
N ALA A 243 -18.02 27.92 -25.13
CA ALA A 243 -17.22 29.05 -24.75
C ALA A 243 -16.58 28.87 -23.36
N LEU A 244 -17.25 28.18 -22.41
CA LEU A 244 -16.68 27.88 -21.10
C LEU A 244 -15.59 26.80 -21.17
N LEU A 245 -15.75 25.78 -21.98
CA LEU A 245 -14.75 24.70 -22.16
C LEU A 245 -13.49 25.21 -22.85
N ASN A 246 -13.61 26.17 -23.74
CA ASN A 246 -12.49 26.75 -24.48
C ASN A 246 -11.74 27.84 -23.70
N ARG A 247 -12.17 28.17 -22.48
CA ARG A 247 -11.46 29.13 -21.63
C ARG A 247 -10.15 28.53 -21.11
N THR A 248 -9.06 29.16 -21.45
CA THR A 248 -7.74 28.86 -20.88
C THR A 248 -7.41 29.85 -19.76
N ASN A 249 -6.75 29.37 -18.73
CA ASN A 249 -6.17 30.22 -17.66
C ASN A 249 -7.19 31.02 -16.85
N THR A 250 -8.23 30.35 -16.31
CA THR A 250 -9.21 31.00 -15.42
C THR A 250 -9.04 30.54 -13.98
N SER A 251 -9.35 31.43 -13.02
CA SER A 251 -9.46 31.11 -11.59
C SER A 251 -10.80 30.44 -11.25
N LEU A 252 -11.66 30.20 -12.23
CA LEU A 252 -12.97 29.59 -12.08
C LEU A 252 -13.02 28.25 -12.80
N GLY A 253 -13.43 27.21 -12.10
CA GLY A 253 -13.77 25.90 -12.66
C GLY A 253 -15.30 25.73 -12.78
N TYR A 254 -15.73 24.79 -13.61
CA TYR A 254 -17.13 24.46 -13.80
C TYR A 254 -17.33 22.95 -13.72
N ILE A 255 -18.43 22.54 -13.07
CA ILE A 255 -18.88 21.15 -13.01
C ILE A 255 -20.25 21.10 -13.69
N PHE A 256 -20.39 20.27 -14.72
CA PHE A 256 -21.61 20.12 -15.48
C PHE A 256 -22.23 18.73 -15.26
N LYS A 257 -23.53 18.70 -15.05
CA LYS A 257 -24.34 17.50 -15.21
C LYS A 257 -25.03 17.60 -16.56
N VAL A 258 -24.72 16.70 -17.48
CA VAL A 258 -25.17 16.73 -18.87
C VAL A 258 -25.72 15.38 -19.28
N ASP A 259 -26.65 15.39 -20.21
CA ASP A 259 -27.02 14.22 -21.00
C ASP A 259 -26.12 14.20 -22.25
N LEU A 260 -25.53 13.03 -22.55
CA LEU A 260 -24.65 12.86 -23.70
C LEU A 260 -25.37 12.14 -24.82
N GLU A 261 -25.40 12.76 -26.00
CA GLU A 261 -25.75 12.06 -27.23
C GLU A 261 -24.49 11.38 -27.81
N TYR A 262 -24.56 10.08 -28.06
CA TYR A 262 -23.47 9.33 -28.65
C TYR A 262 -23.79 8.97 -30.09
N PRO A 263 -23.28 9.74 -31.07
CA PRO A 263 -23.60 9.55 -32.48
C PRO A 263 -23.24 8.16 -33.00
N ALA A 264 -24.09 7.57 -33.82
CA ALA A 264 -23.93 6.20 -34.30
C ALA A 264 -22.62 5.99 -35.11
N GLU A 265 -22.18 7.03 -35.82
CA GLU A 265 -20.90 7.02 -36.58
C GLU A 265 -19.64 6.89 -35.70
N LEU A 266 -19.74 7.16 -34.40
CA LEU A 266 -18.63 7.01 -33.45
C LEU A 266 -18.59 5.63 -32.76
N HIS A 267 -19.67 4.84 -32.88
CA HIS A 267 -19.77 3.56 -32.18
C HIS A 267 -18.64 2.61 -32.55
N ASP A 268 -18.36 2.44 -33.85
CA ASP A 268 -17.32 1.53 -34.32
C ASP A 268 -15.90 2.07 -34.01
N GLN A 269 -15.72 3.40 -34.08
CA GLN A 269 -14.45 4.03 -33.79
C GLN A 269 -14.06 3.98 -32.29
N HIS A 270 -15.08 3.99 -31.44
CA HIS A 270 -14.89 4.00 -29.97
C HIS A 270 -15.25 2.65 -29.32
N ALA A 271 -15.41 1.58 -30.10
CA ALA A 271 -15.77 0.26 -29.59
C ALA A 271 -14.72 -0.26 -28.57
N ASP A 272 -13.44 0.06 -28.79
CA ASP A 272 -12.33 -0.37 -27.94
C ASP A 272 -12.18 0.49 -26.67
N LEU A 273 -12.59 1.76 -26.72
CA LEU A 273 -12.49 2.70 -25.60
C LEU A 273 -13.78 3.52 -25.47
N PRO A 274 -14.83 2.95 -24.83
CA PRO A 274 -16.10 3.66 -24.67
C PRO A 274 -15.90 4.89 -23.75
N LEU A 275 -16.20 6.09 -24.26
CA LEU A 275 -15.96 7.35 -23.55
C LEU A 275 -17.05 7.68 -22.53
N ALA A 276 -18.25 7.12 -22.68
CA ALA A 276 -19.39 7.37 -21.80
C ALA A 276 -20.01 6.07 -21.27
N PRO A 277 -19.27 5.26 -20.48
CA PRO A 277 -19.81 4.03 -19.93
C PRO A 277 -20.88 4.32 -18.89
N GLU A 278 -21.96 3.57 -18.93
CA GLU A 278 -23.05 3.66 -17.97
C GLU A 278 -23.09 2.45 -17.03
N ARG A 279 -23.47 2.70 -15.78
CA ARG A 279 -23.77 1.61 -14.83
C ARG A 279 -25.27 1.34 -14.87
N VAL A 280 -25.67 0.38 -15.69
CA VAL A 280 -27.08 -0.03 -15.87
C VAL A 280 -27.26 -1.51 -15.54
N LYS A 281 -28.49 -1.89 -15.22
CA LYS A 281 -28.86 -3.31 -15.18
C LYS A 281 -28.93 -3.81 -16.61
N VAL A 282 -28.04 -4.75 -16.96
CA VAL A 282 -27.93 -5.31 -18.31
C VAL A 282 -29.23 -6.03 -18.67
N GLN A 283 -29.74 -5.78 -19.86
CA GLN A 283 -30.91 -6.50 -20.40
C GLN A 283 -30.48 -7.88 -20.88
N GLU A 284 -31.35 -8.88 -20.70
CA GLU A 284 -31.00 -10.28 -21.00
C GLU A 284 -30.65 -10.48 -22.49
N GLU A 285 -31.28 -9.71 -23.38
CA GLU A 285 -31.03 -9.75 -24.83
C GLU A 285 -29.62 -9.25 -25.23
N TRP A 286 -28.98 -8.45 -24.38
CA TRP A 286 -27.59 -7.97 -24.61
C TRP A 286 -26.55 -8.99 -24.19
N LEU A 287 -26.95 -10.01 -23.44
CA LEU A 287 -26.04 -11.04 -22.94
C LEU A 287 -25.78 -12.10 -24.02
N SER A 288 -24.53 -12.51 -24.13
CA SER A 288 -24.19 -13.69 -24.92
C SER A 288 -24.77 -14.96 -24.28
N VAL A 289 -24.88 -16.03 -25.06
CA VAL A 289 -25.41 -17.33 -24.59
C VAL A 289 -24.69 -17.76 -23.34
N LYS A 290 -23.35 -17.66 -23.33
CA LYS A 290 -22.51 -18.06 -22.16
C LYS A 290 -22.73 -17.17 -20.92
N GLN A 291 -22.99 -15.87 -21.09
CA GLN A 291 -23.29 -14.97 -19.98
C GLN A 291 -24.67 -15.18 -19.39
N LYS A 292 -25.61 -15.78 -20.13
CA LYS A 292 -26.92 -16.16 -19.62
C LYS A 292 -26.92 -17.44 -18.80
N GLU A 293 -25.84 -18.24 -18.90
CA GLU A 293 -25.67 -19.51 -18.20
C GLU A 293 -24.99 -19.33 -16.82
N ILE A 294 -24.44 -18.13 -16.53
CA ILE A 294 -23.80 -17.74 -15.26
C ILE A 294 -24.80 -16.98 -14.38
#